data_712fd6d8b32f2371033a086c716b7f76
#
_entry.id   712fd6d8b32f2371033a086c716b7f76
#
_cell.length_a   1.000
_cell.length_b   1.000
_cell.length_c   1.000
_cell.angle_alpha   90.00
_cell.angle_beta   90.00
_cell.angle_gamma   90.00
#
_symmetry.space_group_name_H-M   'P 1'
#
loop_
_entity.id
_entity.type
_entity.pdbx_description
1 polymer ?
#
loop_
_entity_poly.entity_id
_entity_poly.type
_entity_poly.pdbx_seq_one_letter_code
_entity_poly.pdbx_strand_id
1 'polypeptide(L)'
;QAFAGQLDDYKAIPDTKLLGLRLTAQPLPYLELGASRVLQWGGEGRSENWDTLWNAIKGNDNFDDGDLDKSNQIAGLDARLNLHPLLNIPVSLYGQFVGEDEAGLLPAKKMYLAGMDYSSSYKNMPYQVYAEWADTTTNGNAEGISYNHHIYTDGYYQHGYPLAHAIGGDGEMVSVG
;
A
#
# COMPACT_ATOMS: atom_id res chain seq x y z
N GLN A 1 -7.15 8.44 -8.58
CA GLN A 1 -7.86 7.16 -8.69
C GLN A 1 -8.49 6.83 -7.36
N ALA A 2 -9.66 6.17 -7.40
CA ALA A 2 -10.34 5.67 -6.21
C ALA A 2 -11.07 4.37 -6.57
N PHE A 3 -11.18 3.47 -5.60
CA PHE A 3 -12.05 2.31 -5.69
C PHE A 3 -12.75 2.10 -4.35
N ALA A 4 -13.92 1.49 -4.40
CA ALA A 4 -14.64 1.00 -3.23
C ALA A 4 -15.10 -0.43 -3.50
N GLY A 5 -15.04 -1.27 -2.49
CA GLY A 5 -15.43 -2.67 -2.56
C GLY A 5 -15.95 -3.17 -1.22
N GLN A 6 -16.43 -4.40 -1.24
CA GLN A 6 -16.84 -5.14 -0.06
C GLN A 6 -16.13 -6.50 -0.10
N LEU A 7 -15.56 -6.89 1.02
CA LEU A 7 -14.95 -8.20 1.19
C LEU A 7 -16.03 -9.24 1.53
N ASP A 8 -15.70 -10.50 1.33
CA ASP A 8 -16.66 -11.59 1.47
C ASP A 8 -17.11 -11.85 2.91
N ASP A 9 -18.19 -12.59 3.04
CA ASP A 9 -18.87 -12.96 4.29
C ASP A 9 -18.12 -14.00 5.13
N TYR A 10 -17.14 -14.72 4.56
CA TYR A 10 -16.32 -15.69 5.31
C TYR A 10 -15.25 -15.03 6.20
N LYS A 11 -15.06 -13.72 6.11
CA LYS A 11 -14.11 -12.96 6.91
C LYS A 11 -14.45 -12.96 8.40
N ALA A 12 -13.44 -12.74 9.27
CA ALA A 12 -13.66 -12.58 10.71
C ALA A 12 -14.66 -11.45 11.04
N ILE A 13 -14.67 -10.41 10.19
CA ILE A 13 -15.76 -9.43 10.13
C ILE A 13 -16.36 -9.52 8.73
N PRO A 14 -17.52 -10.17 8.58
CA PRO A 14 -18.20 -10.28 7.29
C PRO A 14 -18.52 -8.93 6.69
N ASP A 15 -18.56 -8.88 5.36
CA ASP A 15 -18.99 -7.69 4.60
C ASP A 15 -18.16 -6.41 4.87
N THR A 16 -16.93 -6.55 5.39
CA THR A 16 -16.00 -5.44 5.58
C THR A 16 -15.86 -4.60 4.31
N LYS A 17 -15.99 -3.30 4.43
CA LYS A 17 -15.82 -2.37 3.31
C LYS A 17 -14.33 -2.09 3.09
N LEU A 18 -13.96 -1.98 1.82
CA LEU A 18 -12.61 -1.64 1.37
C LEU A 18 -12.66 -0.37 0.54
N LEU A 19 -11.89 0.64 0.93
CA LEU A 19 -11.75 1.88 0.17
C LEU A 19 -10.27 2.09 -0.16
N GLY A 20 -9.95 2.36 -1.41
CA GLY A 20 -8.63 2.75 -1.85
C GLY A 20 -8.64 4.09 -2.55
N LEU A 21 -7.67 4.94 -2.18
CA LEU A 21 -7.47 6.26 -2.75
C LEU A 21 -6.02 6.38 -3.22
N ARG A 22 -5.80 6.97 -4.40
CA ARG A 22 -4.47 7.29 -4.92
C ARG A 22 -4.48 8.62 -5.63
N LEU A 23 -3.52 9.47 -5.27
CA LEU A 23 -3.18 10.70 -5.96
C LEU A 23 -1.81 10.53 -6.62
N THR A 24 -1.69 10.99 -7.86
CA THR A 24 -0.41 11.04 -8.58
C THR A 24 -0.20 12.45 -9.10
N ALA A 25 1.05 12.89 -9.10
CA ALA A 25 1.47 14.15 -9.66
C ALA A 25 2.78 13.96 -10.43
N GLN A 26 2.91 14.64 -11.56
CA GLN A 26 4.15 14.71 -12.34
C GLN A 26 4.66 16.14 -12.36
N PRO A 27 5.35 16.59 -11.28
CA PRO A 27 5.82 17.96 -11.16
C PRO A 27 6.91 18.33 -12.19
N LEU A 28 7.61 17.32 -12.68
CA LEU A 28 8.65 17.47 -13.70
C LEU A 28 8.51 16.34 -14.73
N PRO A 29 8.95 16.52 -15.99
CA PRO A 29 8.81 15.51 -17.05
C PRO A 29 9.46 14.14 -16.73
N TYR A 30 10.39 14.14 -15.79
CA TYR A 30 11.17 12.97 -15.38
C TYR A 30 10.83 12.47 -13.98
N LEU A 31 9.94 13.14 -13.23
CA LEU A 31 9.59 12.79 -11.85
C LEU A 31 8.09 12.62 -11.70
N GLU A 32 7.67 11.42 -11.31
CA GLU A 32 6.32 11.13 -10.87
C GLU A 32 6.32 10.85 -9.36
N LEU A 33 5.34 11.41 -8.67
CA LEU A 33 5.11 11.21 -7.24
C LEU A 33 3.71 10.64 -7.04
N GLY A 34 3.58 9.73 -6.10
CA GLY A 34 2.31 9.13 -5.71
C GLY A 34 2.10 9.16 -4.20
N ALA A 35 0.84 9.28 -3.81
CA ALA A 35 0.38 9.06 -2.46
C ALA A 35 -0.86 8.16 -2.50
N SER A 36 -0.88 7.12 -1.69
CA SER A 36 -1.97 6.15 -1.65
C SER A 36 -2.42 5.90 -0.22
N ARG A 37 -3.71 5.59 -0.07
CA ARG A 37 -4.29 5.14 1.19
C ARG A 37 -5.33 4.08 0.89
N VAL A 38 -5.29 2.99 1.66
CA VAL A 38 -6.28 1.92 1.64
C VAL A 38 -6.78 1.72 3.05
N LEU A 39 -8.07 1.54 3.20
CA LEU A 39 -8.68 1.29 4.50
C LEU A 39 -9.75 0.21 4.42
N GLN A 40 -9.78 -0.62 5.47
CA GLN A 40 -10.88 -1.53 5.79
C GLN A 40 -11.69 -0.90 6.92
N TRP A 41 -13.02 -0.88 6.79
CA TRP A 41 -13.92 -0.28 7.76
C TRP A 41 -15.30 -0.93 7.71
N GLY A 42 -16.12 -0.74 8.77
CA GLY A 42 -17.47 -1.31 8.81
C GLY A 42 -17.47 -2.83 8.81
N GLY A 43 -18.52 -3.41 8.25
CA GLY A 43 -18.82 -4.83 8.25
C GLY A 43 -19.80 -5.23 9.34
N GLU A 44 -20.13 -6.51 9.45
CA GLU A 44 -21.15 -7.01 10.36
C GLU A 44 -20.82 -6.65 11.82
N GLY A 45 -21.80 -6.03 12.49
CA GLY A 45 -21.66 -5.58 13.88
C GLY A 45 -20.84 -4.31 14.09
N ARG A 46 -20.37 -3.65 13.03
CA ARG A 46 -19.55 -2.43 13.10
C ARG A 46 -20.25 -1.23 12.46
N SER A 47 -19.86 -0.02 12.91
CA SER A 47 -20.44 1.23 12.38
C SER A 47 -20.00 1.48 10.93
N GLU A 48 -20.98 1.73 10.06
CA GLU A 48 -20.78 2.10 8.65
C GLU A 48 -21.22 3.55 8.35
N ASN A 49 -21.36 4.39 9.38
CA ASN A 49 -21.80 5.76 9.20
C ASN A 49 -20.69 6.65 8.60
N TRP A 50 -21.10 7.80 8.05
CA TRP A 50 -20.19 8.75 7.41
C TRP A 50 -19.14 9.34 8.37
N ASP A 51 -19.46 9.48 9.65
CA ASP A 51 -18.51 10.02 10.63
C ASP A 51 -17.36 9.02 10.87
N THR A 52 -17.68 7.73 10.95
CA THR A 52 -16.67 6.67 11.06
C THR A 52 -15.75 6.65 9.84
N LEU A 53 -16.32 6.65 8.63
CA LEU A 53 -15.54 6.67 7.40
C LEU A 53 -14.67 7.94 7.30
N TRP A 54 -15.23 9.11 7.66
CA TRP A 54 -14.51 10.37 7.58
C TRP A 54 -13.36 10.46 8.59
N ASN A 55 -13.54 9.92 9.80
CA ASN A 55 -12.48 9.82 10.79
C ASN A 55 -11.39 8.84 10.35
N ALA A 56 -11.76 7.69 9.77
CA ALA A 56 -10.84 6.75 9.16
C ALA A 56 -10.02 7.40 8.02
N ILE A 57 -10.65 8.17 7.13
CA ILE A 57 -9.94 8.88 6.06
C ILE A 57 -8.96 9.91 6.61
N LYS A 58 -9.27 10.55 7.72
CA LYS A 58 -8.38 11.55 8.37
C LYS A 58 -7.26 10.94 9.22
N GLY A 59 -7.33 9.64 9.56
CA GLY A 59 -6.44 9.01 10.53
C GLY A 59 -6.73 9.43 11.99
N ASN A 60 -7.96 9.81 12.30
CA ASN A 60 -8.37 10.27 13.61
C ASN A 60 -9.09 9.19 14.42
N ASP A 61 -8.93 7.93 14.09
CA ASP A 61 -9.58 6.80 14.76
C ASP A 61 -8.66 6.02 15.71
N ASN A 62 -7.40 6.41 15.82
CA ASN A 62 -6.38 5.82 16.71
C ASN A 62 -6.30 6.54 18.07
N PHE A 63 -7.41 6.86 18.71
CA PHE A 63 -7.37 7.47 20.05
C PHE A 63 -7.44 6.41 21.16
N ASP A 64 -6.67 6.64 22.23
CA ASP A 64 -6.45 5.82 23.44
C ASP A 64 -7.67 5.38 24.26
N ASP A 65 -8.88 5.65 23.83
CA ASP A 65 -10.09 5.13 24.45
C ASP A 65 -10.52 3.85 23.73
N GLY A 66 -10.22 2.70 24.30
CA GLY A 66 -10.35 1.33 23.80
C GLY A 66 -11.60 0.91 23.02
N ASP A 67 -12.42 1.85 22.60
CA ASP A 67 -13.65 1.67 21.82
C ASP A 67 -13.58 2.32 20.42
N LEU A 68 -12.45 2.95 20.05
CA LEU A 68 -12.38 3.90 18.93
C LEU A 68 -11.59 3.45 17.71
N ASP A 69 -10.84 2.35 17.78
CA ASP A 69 -10.18 1.79 16.61
C ASP A 69 -11.23 1.14 15.70
N LYS A 70 -11.64 1.88 14.67
CA LYS A 70 -12.78 1.52 13.82
C LYS A 70 -12.39 1.09 12.41
N SER A 71 -11.10 1.22 12.05
CA SER A 71 -10.62 0.90 10.72
C SER A 71 -9.21 0.33 10.74
N ASN A 72 -8.85 -0.46 9.73
CA ASN A 72 -7.50 -0.90 9.45
C ASN A 72 -6.98 -0.10 8.25
N GLN A 73 -5.85 0.57 8.38
CA GLN A 73 -5.38 1.55 7.41
C GLN A 73 -3.94 1.28 6.98
N ILE A 74 -3.70 1.40 5.68
CA ILE A 74 -2.36 1.40 5.09
C ILE A 74 -2.21 2.66 4.24
N ALA A 75 -1.14 3.41 4.44
CA ALA A 75 -0.81 4.57 3.65
C ALA A 75 0.59 4.45 3.05
N GLY A 76 0.79 5.01 1.87
CA GLY A 76 2.08 4.93 1.19
C GLY A 76 2.38 6.16 0.34
N LEU A 77 3.68 6.39 0.19
CA LEU A 77 4.26 7.35 -0.75
C LEU A 77 5.12 6.61 -1.74
N ASP A 78 5.11 7.02 -2.98
CA ASP A 78 5.96 6.46 -4.02
C ASP A 78 6.52 7.55 -4.94
N ALA A 79 7.65 7.24 -5.55
CA ALA A 79 8.28 8.09 -6.54
C ALA A 79 8.85 7.25 -7.69
N ARG A 80 8.80 7.79 -8.90
CA ARG A 80 9.45 7.25 -10.09
C ARG A 80 10.25 8.33 -10.77
N LEU A 81 11.54 8.06 -11.01
CA LEU A 81 12.48 8.92 -11.69
C LEU A 81 12.86 8.32 -13.04
N ASN A 82 12.44 8.95 -14.13
CA ASN A 82 12.81 8.56 -15.48
C ASN A 82 14.11 9.30 -15.89
N LEU A 83 15.18 8.55 -16.11
CA LEU A 83 16.49 9.12 -16.43
C LEU A 83 16.63 9.53 -17.90
N HIS A 84 15.75 9.08 -18.80
CA HIS A 84 15.85 9.38 -20.21
C HIS A 84 15.82 10.89 -20.53
N PRO A 85 14.92 11.72 -19.96
CA PRO A 85 14.90 13.15 -20.21
C PRO A 85 16.12 13.91 -19.65
N LEU A 86 16.81 13.33 -18.66
CA LEU A 86 17.94 13.95 -17.98
C LEU A 86 19.29 13.56 -18.58
N LEU A 87 19.47 12.27 -18.87
CA LEU A 87 20.75 11.66 -19.18
C LEU A 87 20.75 10.92 -20.52
N ASN A 88 19.62 10.88 -21.22
CA ASN A 88 19.40 10.06 -22.42
C ASN A 88 19.68 8.55 -22.20
N ILE A 89 19.39 8.08 -20.98
CA ILE A 89 19.53 6.68 -20.59
C ILE A 89 18.10 6.11 -20.36
N PRO A 90 17.70 5.04 -21.08
CA PRO A 90 16.35 4.51 -20.99
C PRO A 90 16.15 3.64 -19.73
N VAL A 91 16.47 4.22 -18.58
CA VAL A 91 16.34 3.62 -17.24
C VAL A 91 15.35 4.45 -16.43
N SER A 92 14.49 3.80 -15.68
CA SER A 92 13.74 4.43 -14.59
C SER A 92 14.13 3.79 -13.26
N LEU A 93 14.18 4.61 -12.23
CA LEU A 93 14.31 4.20 -10.84
C LEU A 93 12.97 4.46 -10.14
N TYR A 94 12.54 3.55 -9.28
CA TYR A 94 11.32 3.75 -8.51
C TYR A 94 11.44 3.21 -7.10
N GLY A 95 10.64 3.76 -6.22
CA GLY A 95 10.56 3.29 -4.85
C GLY A 95 9.23 3.62 -4.23
N GLN A 96 8.85 2.80 -3.27
CA GLN A 96 7.65 2.95 -2.49
C GLN A 96 7.97 2.77 -1.01
N PHE A 97 7.34 3.59 -0.21
CA PHE A 97 7.35 3.53 1.23
C PHE A 97 5.90 3.42 1.70
N VAL A 98 5.59 2.35 2.40
CA VAL A 98 4.25 2.06 2.90
C VAL A 98 4.33 1.84 4.41
N GLY A 99 3.31 2.24 5.12
CA GLY A 99 3.21 1.96 6.54
C GLY A 99 1.78 1.66 6.95
N GLU A 100 1.71 0.81 7.94
CA GLU A 100 0.52 0.47 8.69
C GLU A 100 0.56 1.25 10.00
N ASP A 101 -0.55 1.75 10.46
CA ASP A 101 -0.69 2.69 11.57
C ASP A 101 0.00 4.06 11.36
N GLU A 102 -0.59 5.08 11.88
CA GLU A 102 -0.06 6.44 11.84
C GLU A 102 0.49 6.86 13.21
N ALA A 103 1.78 7.18 13.26
CA ALA A 103 2.35 7.98 14.35
C ALA A 103 2.37 9.45 13.90
N GLY A 104 1.25 10.13 14.03
CA GLY A 104 1.05 11.48 13.50
C GLY A 104 0.82 11.46 11.98
N LEU A 105 1.62 12.18 11.18
CA LEU A 105 1.48 12.26 9.72
C LEU A 105 2.35 11.26 8.95
N LEU A 106 3.13 10.41 9.63
CA LEU A 106 4.04 9.46 8.99
C LEU A 106 3.65 8.03 9.37
N PRO A 107 3.74 7.09 8.40
CA PRO A 107 3.52 5.68 8.64
C PRO A 107 4.49 5.12 9.70
N ALA A 108 3.99 4.34 10.67
CA ALA A 108 4.77 3.84 11.79
C ALA A 108 5.44 2.49 11.50
N LYS A 109 4.70 1.52 11.01
CA LYS A 109 5.19 0.16 10.69
C LYS A 109 5.50 0.10 9.20
N LYS A 110 6.79 0.12 8.87
CA LYS A 110 7.29 0.52 7.56
C LYS A 110 7.63 -0.67 6.67
N MET A 111 7.10 -0.65 5.47
CA MET A 111 7.41 -1.57 4.37
C MET A 111 8.04 -0.79 3.22
N TYR A 112 8.92 -1.43 2.46
CA TYR A 112 9.68 -0.78 1.40
C TYR A 112 9.64 -1.57 0.11
N LEU A 113 9.70 -0.84 -1.00
CA LEU A 113 9.96 -1.37 -2.32
C LEU A 113 10.91 -0.42 -3.03
N ALA A 114 11.91 -0.96 -3.70
CA ALA A 114 12.80 -0.21 -4.56
C ALA A 114 13.12 -1.03 -5.82
N GLY A 115 13.16 -0.37 -6.96
CA GLY A 115 13.44 -1.06 -8.19
C GLY A 115 13.98 -0.15 -9.29
N MET A 116 14.37 -0.80 -10.36
CA MET A 116 14.78 -0.15 -11.60
C MET A 116 14.27 -0.94 -12.79
N ASP A 117 13.98 -0.24 -13.86
CA ASP A 117 13.72 -0.85 -15.16
C ASP A 117 14.52 -0.17 -16.28
N TYR A 118 14.87 -0.97 -17.25
CA TYR A 118 15.51 -0.57 -18.50
C TYR A 118 14.64 -1.00 -19.67
N SER A 119 14.27 -0.07 -20.54
CA SER A 119 13.44 -0.33 -21.71
C SER A 119 14.21 0.01 -22.98
N SER A 120 14.22 -0.91 -23.95
CA SER A 120 14.89 -0.70 -25.24
C SER A 120 14.23 -1.52 -26.34
N SER A 121 14.82 -1.51 -27.53
CA SER A 121 14.38 -2.36 -28.66
C SER A 121 15.57 -2.98 -29.36
N TYR A 122 15.43 -4.25 -29.76
CA TYR A 122 16.37 -4.95 -30.58
C TYR A 122 15.67 -5.45 -31.85
N LYS A 123 16.14 -5.06 -33.02
CA LYS A 123 15.53 -5.42 -34.32
C LYS A 123 14.02 -5.15 -34.36
N ASN A 124 13.59 -3.98 -33.88
CA ASN A 124 12.19 -3.55 -33.76
C ASN A 124 11.33 -4.37 -32.78
N MET A 125 11.92 -5.25 -31.99
CA MET A 125 11.24 -5.93 -30.89
C MET A 125 11.51 -5.15 -29.59
N PRO A 126 10.47 -4.56 -28.96
CA PRO A 126 10.64 -3.90 -27.66
C PRO A 126 10.91 -4.96 -26.60
N TYR A 127 11.78 -4.62 -25.65
CA TYR A 127 12.03 -5.41 -24.45
C TYR A 127 12.22 -4.51 -23.26
N GLN A 128 11.92 -5.04 -22.09
CA GLN A 128 12.14 -4.42 -20.80
C GLN A 128 12.84 -5.41 -19.89
N VAL A 129 13.78 -4.92 -19.10
CA VAL A 129 14.46 -5.68 -18.05
C VAL A 129 14.25 -4.91 -16.76
N TYR A 130 13.98 -5.61 -15.67
CA TYR A 130 13.81 -4.96 -14.36
C TYR A 130 14.52 -5.73 -13.24
N ALA A 131 14.81 -5.02 -12.18
CA ALA A 131 15.21 -5.57 -10.90
C ALA A 131 14.43 -4.83 -9.80
N GLU A 132 13.89 -5.58 -8.86
CA GLU A 132 13.06 -5.06 -7.77
C GLU A 132 13.39 -5.79 -6.47
N TRP A 133 13.48 -5.03 -5.39
CA TRP A 133 13.54 -5.51 -4.02
C TRP A 133 12.33 -5.01 -3.25
N ALA A 134 11.73 -5.86 -2.45
CA ALA A 134 10.62 -5.51 -1.57
C ALA A 134 10.83 -6.16 -0.20
N ASP A 135 10.47 -5.41 0.84
CA ASP A 135 10.49 -5.84 2.23
C ASP A 135 9.17 -5.43 2.90
N THR A 136 8.41 -6.42 3.34
CA THR A 136 7.15 -6.24 4.07
C THR A 136 7.24 -6.71 5.52
N THR A 137 8.44 -7.00 6.02
CA THR A 137 8.64 -7.58 7.37
C THR A 137 8.31 -6.63 8.50
N THR A 138 8.29 -5.31 8.27
CA THR A 138 8.22 -4.25 9.28
C THR A 138 9.34 -4.35 10.34
N ASN A 139 9.85 -3.22 10.81
CA ASN A 139 11.03 -3.21 11.68
C ASN A 139 10.68 -3.26 13.18
N GLY A 140 11.53 -3.94 13.96
CA GLY A 140 11.54 -3.90 15.42
C GLY A 140 10.50 -4.81 16.06
N ASN A 141 9.86 -4.37 17.14
CA ASN A 141 8.90 -5.19 17.92
C ASN A 141 7.57 -5.45 17.19
N ALA A 142 7.50 -5.14 15.90
CA ALA A 142 6.32 -5.21 15.08
C ALA A 142 6.48 -6.18 13.89
N GLU A 143 7.44 -7.11 13.96
CA GLU A 143 7.64 -8.14 12.95
C GLU A 143 6.37 -9.01 12.76
N GLY A 144 6.08 -9.40 11.52
CA GLY A 144 4.97 -10.28 11.18
C GLY A 144 3.58 -9.66 11.28
N ILE A 145 3.47 -8.35 11.44
CA ILE A 145 2.17 -7.67 11.57
C ILE A 145 1.72 -6.94 10.30
N SER A 146 2.55 -6.90 9.27
CA SER A 146 2.19 -6.31 7.98
C SER A 146 0.91 -6.93 7.45
N TYR A 147 -0.03 -6.07 7.04
CA TYR A 147 -1.35 -6.43 6.54
C TYR A 147 -2.28 -7.10 7.57
N ASN A 148 -1.86 -7.29 8.82
CA ASN A 148 -2.66 -7.84 9.90
C ASN A 148 -3.20 -6.74 10.80
N HIS A 149 -4.34 -6.98 11.45
CA HIS A 149 -4.94 -6.02 12.36
C HIS A 149 -5.65 -6.77 13.51
N HIS A 150 -5.64 -6.19 14.70
CA HIS A 150 -6.24 -6.84 15.88
C HIS A 150 -7.77 -6.98 15.81
N ILE A 151 -8.44 -6.16 14.99
CA ILE A 151 -9.89 -6.24 14.75
C ILE A 151 -10.15 -6.99 13.43
N TYR A 152 -9.61 -6.50 12.31
CA TYR A 152 -9.74 -7.13 11.01
C TYR A 152 -8.67 -8.22 10.88
N THR A 153 -8.83 -9.31 11.65
CA THR A 153 -7.79 -10.32 11.86
C THR A 153 -7.41 -11.10 10.61
N ASP A 154 -8.26 -11.14 9.59
CA ASP A 154 -7.89 -11.65 8.26
C ASP A 154 -7.02 -10.68 7.45
N GLY A 155 -6.83 -9.47 7.94
CA GLY A 155 -5.97 -8.47 7.33
C GLY A 155 -6.35 -8.10 5.88
N TYR A 156 -5.36 -7.64 5.13
CA TYR A 156 -5.50 -7.31 3.70
C TYR A 156 -5.32 -8.54 2.80
N TYR A 157 -6.14 -9.57 3.04
CA TYR A 157 -6.17 -10.78 2.24
C TYR A 157 -7.60 -11.08 1.77
N GLN A 158 -7.74 -11.72 0.62
CA GLN A 158 -9.00 -12.20 0.07
C GLN A 158 -8.78 -13.57 -0.58
N HIS A 159 -9.52 -14.59 -0.16
CA HIS A 159 -9.35 -16.00 -0.60
C HIS A 159 -7.90 -16.51 -0.48
N GLY A 160 -7.16 -16.08 0.56
CA GLY A 160 -5.76 -16.42 0.78
C GLY A 160 -4.76 -15.63 -0.07
N TYR A 161 -5.22 -14.71 -0.92
CA TYR A 161 -4.35 -13.84 -1.71
C TYR A 161 -4.20 -12.47 -1.05
N PRO A 162 -2.98 -11.92 -0.96
CA PRO A 162 -2.77 -10.56 -0.47
C PRO A 162 -3.41 -9.54 -1.42
N LEU A 163 -4.05 -8.52 -0.84
CA LEU A 163 -4.63 -7.38 -1.56
C LEU A 163 -3.63 -6.23 -1.76
N ALA A 164 -2.38 -6.46 -1.37
CA ALA A 164 -1.26 -5.53 -1.50
C ALA A 164 -0.10 -6.22 -2.23
N HIS A 165 1.14 -6.16 -1.73
CA HIS A 165 2.29 -6.79 -2.40
C HIS A 165 2.12 -8.33 -2.48
N ALA A 166 2.53 -8.90 -3.63
CA ALA A 166 2.31 -10.33 -3.93
C ALA A 166 3.02 -11.31 -2.96
N ILE A 167 4.10 -10.87 -2.29
CA ILE A 167 4.78 -11.69 -1.26
C ILE A 167 3.97 -11.82 0.04
N GLY A 168 2.89 -11.04 0.20
CA GLY A 168 2.13 -10.97 1.45
C GLY A 168 2.81 -10.07 2.50
N GLY A 169 2.31 -10.14 3.72
CA GLY A 169 2.97 -9.55 4.89
C GLY A 169 4.10 -10.44 5.38
N ASP A 170 5.11 -9.85 6.01
CA ASP A 170 6.23 -10.55 6.64
C ASP A 170 7.12 -11.34 5.67
N GLY A 171 7.53 -10.67 4.59
CA GLY A 171 8.40 -11.26 3.58
C GLY A 171 9.41 -10.28 2.99
N GLU A 172 10.51 -10.84 2.48
CA GLU A 172 11.52 -10.12 1.69
C GLU A 172 11.68 -10.80 0.32
N MET A 173 11.80 -10.02 -0.73
CA MET A 173 11.89 -10.53 -2.10
C MET A 173 12.90 -9.73 -2.91
N VAL A 174 13.64 -10.44 -3.76
CA VAL A 174 14.34 -9.88 -4.91
C VAL A 174 13.77 -10.52 -6.18
N SER A 175 13.34 -9.71 -7.13
CA SER A 175 12.81 -10.14 -8.42
C SER A 175 13.61 -9.52 -9.56
N VAL A 176 13.87 -10.30 -10.59
CA VAL A 176 14.50 -9.85 -11.85
C VAL A 176 13.76 -10.47 -13.03
N GLY A 177 13.63 -9.73 -14.11
CA GLY A 177 12.94 -10.19 -15.33
C GLY A 177 13.22 -9.33 -16.54
#